data_1884b38ad9a2165e257e6846265c2187
#
_entry.id   1884b38ad9a2165e257e6846265c2187
#
_cell.length_a   1.000
_cell.length_b   1.000
_cell.length_c   1.000
_cell.angle_alpha   90.00
_cell.angle_beta   90.00
_cell.angle_gamma   90.00
#
_symmetry.space_group_name_H-M   'P 1'
#
loop_
_entity.id
_entity.type
_entity.pdbx_description
1 polymer ?
#
loop_
_entity_poly.entity_id
_entity_poly.type
_entity_poly.pdbx_seq_one_letter_code
_entity_poly.pdbx_strand_id
1 'polypeptide(L)'
;MGARAVVLIVDDEFLVRSLAAKVAEEAGFNVVEADDADEGIRILESRPDIRLVLTDIEMPGSMDGLELACAVSHRWPCIEVIVTSGKMRPHADELPDRGYFMPKPYSPSELTGLLQALC
;
A
#
# COMPACT_ATOMS: atom_id res chain seq x y z
N MET A 1 -4.35 12.99 22.11
CA MET A 1 -3.68 12.02 21.24
C MET A 1 -4.64 11.47 20.21
N GLY A 2 -4.28 11.55 18.95
CA GLY A 2 -5.10 10.98 17.90
C GLY A 2 -4.94 9.48 17.79
N ALA A 3 -5.85 8.84 17.09
CA ALA A 3 -5.71 7.44 16.72
C ALA A 3 -4.51 7.26 15.79
N ARG A 4 -3.87 6.10 15.83
CA ARG A 4 -2.79 5.77 14.91
C ARG A 4 -3.34 5.69 13.49
N ALA A 5 -2.54 6.13 12.54
CA ALA A 5 -2.90 5.98 11.14
C ALA A 5 -2.96 4.49 10.78
N VAL A 6 -3.92 4.13 9.93
CA VAL A 6 -4.11 2.75 9.48
C VAL A 6 -3.53 2.60 8.09
N VAL A 7 -2.69 1.60 7.91
CA VAL A 7 -2.08 1.24 6.63
C VAL A 7 -2.70 -0.06 6.14
N LEU A 8 -3.19 -0.07 4.91
CA LEU A 8 -3.65 -1.28 4.25
C LEU A 8 -2.52 -1.83 3.40
N ILE A 9 -2.14 -3.07 3.62
CA ILE A 9 -1.09 -3.74 2.86
C ILE A 9 -1.72 -4.82 1.99
N VAL A 10 -1.53 -4.70 0.69
CA VAL A 10 -2.10 -5.61 -0.30
C VAL A 10 -0.97 -6.36 -1.01
N ASP A 11 -0.90 -7.66 -0.84
CA ASP A 11 0.11 -8.51 -1.46
C ASP A 11 -0.39 -9.95 -1.40
N ASP A 12 -0.26 -10.68 -2.49
CA ASP A 12 -0.69 -12.08 -2.55
C ASP A 12 0.30 -13.03 -1.88
N GLU A 13 1.54 -12.58 -1.65
CA GLU A 13 2.55 -13.38 -0.97
C GLU A 13 2.49 -13.16 0.53
N PHE A 14 2.03 -14.17 1.26
CA PHE A 14 1.80 -14.08 2.69
C PHE A 14 3.05 -13.61 3.46
N LEU A 15 4.21 -14.19 3.17
CA LEU A 15 5.43 -13.85 3.92
C LEU A 15 5.87 -12.41 3.68
N VAL A 16 5.82 -11.96 2.44
CA VAL A 16 6.19 -10.58 2.07
C VAL A 16 5.23 -9.61 2.75
N ARG A 17 3.93 -9.91 2.69
CA ARG A 17 2.91 -9.08 3.30
C ARG A 17 3.08 -9.00 4.82
N SER A 18 3.33 -10.15 5.46
CA SER A 18 3.51 -10.22 6.91
C SER A 18 4.74 -9.44 7.38
N LEU A 19 5.83 -9.50 6.62
CA LEU A 19 7.04 -8.75 6.96
C LEU A 19 6.79 -7.24 6.86
N ALA A 20 6.11 -6.80 5.81
CA ALA A 20 5.77 -5.38 5.65
C ALA A 20 4.84 -4.92 6.78
N ALA A 21 3.87 -5.76 7.15
CA ALA A 21 2.96 -5.47 8.26
C ALA A 21 3.72 -5.28 9.56
N LYS A 22 4.67 -6.16 9.84
CA LYS A 22 5.48 -6.07 11.05
C LYS A 22 6.30 -4.78 11.10
N VAL A 23 6.90 -4.41 9.98
CA VAL A 23 7.68 -3.16 9.89
C VAL A 23 6.78 -1.96 10.18
N ALA A 24 5.59 -1.92 9.57
CA ALA A 24 4.65 -0.83 9.78
C ALA A 24 4.17 -0.76 11.22
N GLU A 25 3.88 -1.90 11.83
CA GLU A 25 3.46 -1.95 13.23
C GLU A 25 4.55 -1.47 14.17
N GLU A 26 5.79 -1.86 13.92
CA GLU A 26 6.93 -1.41 14.72
C GLU A 26 7.19 0.10 14.55
N ALA A 27 6.80 0.66 13.42
CA ALA A 27 6.88 2.10 13.17
C ALA A 27 5.73 2.89 13.81
N GLY A 28 4.78 2.22 14.43
CA GLY A 28 3.69 2.86 15.17
C GLY A 28 2.37 2.94 14.44
N PHE A 29 2.21 2.23 13.32
CA PHE A 29 0.96 2.24 12.55
C PHE A 29 0.09 1.04 12.89
N ASN A 30 -1.21 1.19 12.72
CA ASN A 30 -2.12 0.05 12.70
C ASN A 30 -2.14 -0.50 11.29
N VAL A 31 -2.26 -1.82 11.14
CA VAL A 31 -2.16 -2.48 9.84
C VAL A 31 -3.38 -3.36 9.60
N VAL A 32 -3.87 -3.32 8.37
CA VAL A 32 -4.86 -4.25 7.85
C VAL A 32 -4.24 -4.89 6.60
N GLU A 33 -4.45 -6.19 6.41
CA GLU A 33 -3.85 -6.92 5.30
C GLU A 33 -4.93 -7.43 4.35
N ALA A 34 -4.58 -7.48 3.06
CA ALA A 34 -5.45 -8.02 2.01
C ALA A 34 -4.62 -8.90 1.09
N ASP A 35 -5.21 -10.00 0.59
CA ASP A 35 -4.55 -10.94 -0.31
C ASP A 35 -4.50 -10.47 -1.75
N ASP A 36 -5.46 -9.65 -2.16
CA ASP A 36 -5.55 -9.16 -3.53
C ASP A 36 -6.28 -7.80 -3.58
N ALA A 37 -6.37 -7.26 -4.78
CA ALA A 37 -6.97 -5.94 -4.97
C ALA A 37 -8.46 -5.91 -4.63
N ASP A 38 -9.19 -6.97 -4.96
CA ASP A 38 -10.65 -7.02 -4.65
C ASP A 38 -10.89 -6.96 -3.16
N GLU A 39 -10.14 -7.73 -2.38
CA GLU A 39 -10.24 -7.68 -0.93
C GLU A 39 -9.83 -6.29 -0.40
N GLY A 40 -8.78 -5.70 -0.97
CA GLY A 40 -8.35 -4.36 -0.60
C GLY A 40 -9.46 -3.32 -0.80
N ILE A 41 -10.13 -3.38 -1.94
CA ILE A 41 -11.26 -2.47 -2.23
C ILE A 41 -12.39 -2.66 -1.21
N ARG A 42 -12.74 -3.92 -0.92
CA ARG A 42 -13.81 -4.19 0.07
C ARG A 42 -13.46 -3.62 1.44
N ILE A 43 -12.20 -3.74 1.84
CA ILE A 43 -11.74 -3.19 3.12
C ILE A 43 -11.84 -1.66 3.10
N LEU A 44 -11.39 -1.03 2.02
CA LEU A 44 -11.46 0.43 1.88
C LEU A 44 -12.90 0.94 1.93
N GLU A 45 -13.83 0.19 1.35
CA GLU A 45 -15.24 0.56 1.34
C GLU A 45 -15.86 0.51 2.74
N SER A 46 -15.31 -0.30 3.63
CA SER A 46 -15.85 -0.48 4.97
C SER A 46 -15.06 0.26 6.06
N ARG A 47 -13.89 0.82 5.74
CA ARG A 47 -12.99 1.43 6.75
C ARG A 47 -12.53 2.82 6.34
N PRO A 48 -13.18 3.87 6.86
CA PRO A 48 -12.79 5.24 6.53
C PRO A 48 -11.51 5.71 7.23
N ASP A 49 -10.95 4.90 8.13
CA ASP A 49 -9.74 5.25 8.90
C ASP A 49 -8.43 4.89 8.18
N ILE A 50 -8.49 4.29 7.00
CA ILE A 50 -7.28 3.96 6.25
C ILE A 50 -6.70 5.22 5.61
N ARG A 51 -5.40 5.45 5.85
CA ARG A 51 -4.69 6.64 5.39
C ARG A 51 -3.70 6.35 4.28
N LEU A 52 -3.24 5.11 4.18
CA LEU A 52 -2.22 4.73 3.23
C LEU A 52 -2.45 3.30 2.76
N VAL A 53 -2.20 3.07 1.47
CA VAL A 53 -2.22 1.72 0.86
C VAL A 53 -0.83 1.41 0.36
N LEU A 54 -0.30 0.26 0.76
CA LEU A 54 0.94 -0.29 0.23
C LEU A 54 0.57 -1.52 -0.59
N THR A 55 0.86 -1.53 -1.87
CA THR A 55 0.48 -2.64 -2.73
C THR A 55 1.64 -3.10 -3.62
N ASP A 56 1.75 -4.41 -3.80
CA ASP A 56 2.61 -4.97 -4.84
C ASP A 56 1.94 -4.75 -6.20
N ILE A 57 2.73 -4.54 -7.25
CA ILE A 57 2.20 -4.39 -8.61
C ILE A 57 1.80 -5.75 -9.17
N GLU A 58 2.68 -6.75 -9.06
CA GLU A 58 2.44 -8.08 -9.60
C GLU A 58 1.56 -8.90 -8.67
N MET A 59 0.27 -8.90 -8.95
CA MET A 59 -0.72 -9.69 -8.21
C MET A 59 -1.70 -10.31 -9.18
N PRO A 60 -2.15 -11.55 -8.90
CA PRO A 60 -3.22 -12.16 -9.68
C PRO A 60 -4.57 -11.52 -9.34
N GLY A 61 -5.57 -11.80 -10.15
CA GLY A 61 -6.93 -11.35 -9.91
C GLY A 61 -7.40 -10.32 -10.92
N SER A 62 -8.47 -9.61 -10.58
CA SER A 62 -9.15 -8.72 -11.51
C SER A 62 -8.37 -7.45 -11.81
N MET A 63 -7.44 -7.05 -10.93
CA MET A 63 -6.58 -5.90 -11.19
C MET A 63 -5.23 -6.09 -10.51
N ASP A 64 -4.18 -5.51 -11.11
CA ASP A 64 -2.85 -5.48 -10.50
C ASP A 64 -2.72 -4.27 -9.56
N GLY A 65 -1.52 -4.10 -8.99
CA GLY A 65 -1.30 -3.03 -8.03
C GLY A 65 -1.34 -1.62 -8.62
N LEU A 66 -0.97 -1.44 -9.89
CA LEU A 66 -1.09 -0.13 -10.53
C LEU A 66 -2.54 0.24 -10.77
N GLU A 67 -3.34 -0.73 -11.24
CA GLU A 67 -4.77 -0.53 -11.42
C GLU A 67 -5.45 -0.24 -10.08
N LEU A 68 -5.06 -0.97 -9.03
CA LEU A 68 -5.56 -0.70 -7.69
C LEU A 68 -5.19 0.71 -7.23
N ALA A 69 -3.94 1.13 -7.44
CA ALA A 69 -3.49 2.46 -7.04
C ALA A 69 -4.32 3.55 -7.72
N CYS A 70 -4.61 3.39 -9.01
CA CYS A 70 -5.44 4.34 -9.75
C CYS A 70 -6.87 4.36 -9.23
N ALA A 71 -7.44 3.19 -8.93
CA ALA A 71 -8.79 3.10 -8.38
C ALA A 71 -8.88 3.78 -7.00
N VAL A 72 -7.89 3.56 -6.15
CA VAL A 72 -7.83 4.18 -4.82
C VAL A 72 -7.73 5.69 -4.94
N SER A 73 -6.84 6.17 -5.80
CA SER A 73 -6.66 7.60 -5.99
C SER A 73 -7.93 8.28 -6.49
N HIS A 74 -8.68 7.60 -7.35
CA HIS A 74 -9.92 8.13 -7.89
C HIS A 74 -11.05 8.17 -6.86
N ARG A 75 -11.20 7.09 -6.08
CA ARG A 75 -12.31 6.95 -5.13
C ARG A 75 -12.02 7.55 -3.76
N TRP A 76 -10.77 7.55 -3.35
CA TRP A 76 -10.34 8.06 -2.03
C TRP A 76 -9.13 8.97 -2.22
N PRO A 77 -9.33 10.19 -2.74
CA PRO A 77 -8.20 11.06 -3.15
C PRO A 77 -7.30 11.55 -2.00
N CYS A 78 -7.71 11.36 -0.75
CA CYS A 78 -6.88 11.73 0.39
C CYS A 78 -5.94 10.60 0.84
N ILE A 79 -6.07 9.40 0.27
CA ILE A 79 -5.23 8.27 0.63
C ILE A 79 -3.93 8.31 -0.18
N GLU A 80 -2.80 8.14 0.50
CA GLU A 80 -1.50 7.98 -0.14
C GLU A 80 -1.34 6.53 -0.58
N VAL A 81 -0.73 6.29 -1.75
CA VAL A 81 -0.51 4.93 -2.24
C VAL A 81 0.96 4.70 -2.55
N ILE A 82 1.53 3.64 -2.01
CA ILE A 82 2.87 3.18 -2.35
C ILE A 82 2.72 1.89 -3.17
N VAL A 83 3.30 1.88 -4.36
CA VAL A 83 3.36 0.67 -5.17
C VAL A 83 4.79 0.12 -5.15
N THR A 84 4.94 -1.20 -5.04
CA THR A 84 6.24 -1.86 -5.01
C THR A 84 6.32 -2.93 -6.09
N SER A 85 7.51 -3.16 -6.61
CA SER A 85 7.75 -4.23 -7.58
C SER A 85 9.23 -4.58 -7.59
N GLY A 86 9.51 -5.88 -7.77
CA GLY A 86 10.86 -6.37 -8.02
C GLY A 86 11.14 -6.60 -9.50
N LYS A 87 10.11 -6.50 -10.34
CA LYS A 87 10.20 -6.88 -11.75
C LYS A 87 10.11 -5.70 -12.71
N MET A 88 9.37 -4.66 -12.33
CA MET A 88 9.16 -3.54 -13.22
C MET A 88 9.28 -2.22 -12.45
N ARG A 89 9.55 -1.16 -13.21
CA ARG A 89 9.54 0.20 -12.69
C ARG A 89 8.51 0.97 -13.51
N PRO A 90 7.42 1.41 -12.90
CA PRO A 90 6.42 2.17 -13.63
C PRO A 90 6.97 3.54 -14.06
N HIS A 91 6.47 4.05 -15.17
CA HIS A 91 6.74 5.43 -15.56
C HIS A 91 6.01 6.37 -14.61
N ALA A 92 6.52 7.58 -14.46
CA ALA A 92 5.93 8.56 -13.54
C ALA A 92 4.46 8.84 -13.88
N ASP A 93 4.09 8.80 -15.16
CA ASP A 93 2.73 9.07 -15.60
C ASP A 93 1.78 7.89 -15.40
N GLU A 94 2.30 6.71 -15.07
CA GLU A 94 1.48 5.54 -14.70
C GLU A 94 1.04 5.59 -13.23
N LEU A 95 1.72 6.40 -12.41
CA LEU A 95 1.36 6.56 -11.00
C LEU A 95 0.28 7.62 -10.86
N PRO A 96 -0.73 7.38 -10.01
CA PRO A 96 -1.73 8.41 -9.76
C PRO A 96 -1.15 9.53 -8.91
N ASP A 97 -1.89 10.62 -8.77
CA ASP A 97 -1.58 11.65 -7.79
C ASP A 97 -1.49 11.00 -6.41
N ARG A 98 -0.53 11.40 -5.60
CA ARG A 98 -0.24 10.79 -4.30
C ARG A 98 0.18 9.32 -4.41
N GLY A 99 0.68 8.91 -5.57
CA GLY A 99 1.25 7.60 -5.79
C GLY A 99 2.78 7.65 -5.75
N TYR A 100 3.39 6.69 -5.09
CA TYR A 100 4.84 6.61 -4.91
C TYR A 100 5.31 5.21 -5.25
N PHE A 101 6.49 5.11 -5.84
CA PHE A 101 7.07 3.81 -6.17
C PHE A 101 8.26 3.52 -5.27
N MET A 102 8.29 2.30 -4.72
CA MET A 102 9.42 1.81 -3.93
C MET A 102 9.88 0.47 -4.51
N PRO A 103 11.08 0.41 -5.11
CA PRO A 103 11.55 -0.84 -5.72
C PRO A 103 11.88 -1.90 -4.66
N LYS A 104 11.66 -3.16 -4.99
CA LYS A 104 12.10 -4.30 -4.18
C LYS A 104 13.50 -4.69 -4.61
N PRO A 105 14.35 -5.18 -3.70
CA PRO A 105 14.10 -5.26 -2.27
C PRO A 105 14.27 -3.89 -1.60
N TYR A 106 13.45 -3.61 -0.62
CA TYR A 106 13.59 -2.42 0.20
C TYR A 106 13.92 -2.85 1.63
N SER A 107 14.62 -1.99 2.36
CA SER A 107 14.96 -2.27 3.75
C SER A 107 13.80 -1.86 4.68
N PRO A 108 13.75 -2.43 5.90
CA PRO A 108 12.78 -1.96 6.89
C PRO A 108 12.86 -0.45 7.15
N SER A 109 14.07 0.12 7.18
CA SER A 109 14.20 1.56 7.41
C SER A 109 13.72 2.40 6.23
N GLU A 110 13.85 1.91 5.01
CA GLU A 110 13.30 2.59 3.84
C GLU A 110 11.78 2.63 3.89
N LEU A 111 11.15 1.50 4.22
CA LEU A 111 9.70 1.44 4.36
C LEU A 111 9.22 2.33 5.50
N THR A 112 9.84 2.22 6.66
CA THR A 112 9.50 3.04 7.82
C THR A 112 9.61 4.53 7.49
N GLY A 113 10.70 4.94 6.84
CA GLY A 113 10.92 6.33 6.48
C GLY A 113 9.84 6.86 5.55
N LEU A 114 9.45 6.07 4.54
CA LEU A 114 8.41 6.49 3.60
C LEU A 114 7.05 6.56 4.27
N LEU A 115 6.70 5.57 5.09
CA LEU A 115 5.44 5.58 5.84
C LEU A 115 5.34 6.82 6.73
N GLN A 116 6.41 7.15 7.45
CA GLN A 116 6.43 8.30 8.33
C GLN A 116 6.36 9.62 7.56
N ALA A 117 6.97 9.67 6.38
CA ALA A 117 6.95 10.87 5.55
C ALA A 117 5.55 11.13 4.97
N LEU A 118 4.77 10.08 4.70
CA LEU A 118 3.46 10.20 4.06
C LEU A 118 2.30 10.26 5.05
N CYS A 119 2.50 9.83 6.25
CA CYS A 119 1.50 9.88 7.31
C CYS A 119 1.94 10.88 8.37
#